data_8061b5e6368ad7a830727e6b22d10b20
#
_entry.id   8061b5e6368ad7a830727e6b22d10b20
#
_cell.length_a   1.000
_cell.length_b   1.000
_cell.length_c   1.000
_cell.angle_alpha   90.00
_cell.angle_beta   90.00
_cell.angle_gamma   90.00
#
_symmetry.space_group_name_H-M   'P 1'
#
loop_
_entity.id
_entity.type
_entity.pdbx_description
1 polymer ?
#
loop_
_entity_poly.entity_id
_entity_poly.type
_entity_poly.pdbx_seq_one_letter_code
_entity_poly.pdbx_strand_id
1 'polypeptide(L)'
;IDTVIDIRCGYRKFITYPSPYLLKKGCYMPSVDLIDMFCRLAQKYGMKFYLGLYDSGVYWDTKDMSHEIEDNKFVIDEVWKMYGEKYDSFGGWYISTEISRDTIGAVDAFHAMGKQCKDVSGNLPVFISPWIDGKKAIMGTNKLINDQAVSVEQHEREWNQIFAGIHDVVDAVAFQDGHIDYDELDAFFSVNKKLADKYGMKCW
;
A
#
# COMPACT_ATOMS: atom_id res chain seq x y z
N ILE A 1 8.14 -8.02 -18.64
CA ILE A 1 7.80 -7.73 -17.22
C ILE A 1 9.12 -7.73 -16.47
N ASP A 2 9.41 -6.68 -15.74
CA ASP A 2 10.64 -6.50 -14.96
C ASP A 2 10.36 -6.35 -13.44
N THR A 3 9.08 -6.20 -13.08
CA THR A 3 8.63 -5.99 -11.70
C THR A 3 7.38 -6.79 -11.41
N VAL A 4 7.34 -7.42 -10.24
CA VAL A 4 6.18 -8.11 -9.69
C VAL A 4 5.83 -7.46 -8.35
N ILE A 5 4.57 -7.15 -8.14
CA ILE A 5 4.07 -6.59 -6.89
C ILE A 5 3.10 -7.59 -6.29
N ASP A 6 3.40 -8.10 -5.11
CA ASP A 6 2.45 -8.85 -4.30
C ASP A 6 1.50 -7.88 -3.62
N ILE A 7 0.20 -8.10 -3.75
CA ILE A 7 -0.79 -7.17 -3.18
C ILE A 7 -0.68 -7.15 -1.66
N ARG A 8 -0.53 -8.31 -1.01
CA ARG A 8 -0.40 -8.42 0.45
C ARG A 8 0.12 -9.79 0.87
N CYS A 9 1.03 -9.80 1.85
CA CYS A 9 1.55 -11.05 2.42
C CYS A 9 0.56 -11.77 3.35
N GLY A 10 -0.61 -11.19 3.57
CA GLY A 10 -1.72 -11.79 4.31
C GLY A 10 -2.92 -10.87 4.43
N TYR A 11 -4.09 -11.49 4.56
CA TYR A 11 -5.36 -10.81 4.77
C TYR A 11 -6.19 -11.52 5.84
N ARG A 12 -6.56 -10.80 6.89
CA ARG A 12 -7.28 -11.37 8.04
C ARG A 12 -6.53 -12.59 8.60
N LYS A 13 -7.07 -13.79 8.47
CA LYS A 13 -6.45 -15.02 8.99
C LYS A 13 -5.61 -15.79 7.97
N PHE A 14 -5.67 -15.45 6.70
CA PHE A 14 -4.89 -16.11 5.66
C PHE A 14 -3.56 -15.36 5.42
N ILE A 15 -2.44 -16.07 5.47
CA ILE A 15 -1.10 -15.53 5.23
C ILE A 15 -0.37 -16.37 4.18
N THR A 16 0.61 -15.78 3.50
CA THR A 16 1.29 -16.37 2.36
C THR A 16 2.72 -16.87 2.69
N TYR A 17 3.14 -16.70 3.94
CA TYR A 17 4.46 -17.11 4.44
C TYR A 17 4.37 -17.59 5.90
N PRO A 18 5.35 -18.35 6.43
CA PRO A 18 5.31 -18.91 7.77
C PRO A 18 5.68 -17.89 8.86
N SER A 19 4.86 -16.83 9.02
CA SER A 19 5.05 -15.81 10.04
C SER A 19 4.92 -16.40 11.44
N PRO A 20 5.98 -16.41 12.27
CA PRO A 20 5.89 -16.84 13.67
C PRO A 20 4.91 -16.01 14.50
N TYR A 21 4.83 -14.71 14.22
CA TYR A 21 3.93 -13.78 14.89
C TYR A 21 2.46 -14.04 14.54
N LEU A 22 2.12 -14.05 13.25
CA LEU A 22 0.73 -14.20 12.79
C LEU A 22 0.17 -15.61 13.05
N LEU A 23 1.00 -16.64 12.96
CA LEU A 23 0.60 -18.01 13.31
C LEU A 23 0.19 -18.11 14.79
N LYS A 24 0.90 -17.44 15.72
CA LYS A 24 0.49 -17.35 17.14
C LYS A 24 -0.85 -16.63 17.34
N LYS A 25 -1.19 -15.71 16.44
CA LYS A 25 -2.51 -15.01 16.40
C LYS A 25 -3.62 -15.87 15.79
N GLY A 26 -3.33 -17.11 15.39
CA GLY A 26 -4.29 -18.04 14.81
C GLY A 26 -4.51 -17.86 13.30
N CYS A 27 -3.57 -17.21 12.63
CA CYS A 27 -3.54 -17.21 11.17
C CYS A 27 -3.13 -18.57 10.62
N TYR A 28 -3.46 -18.84 9.37
CA TYR A 28 -3.10 -20.07 8.66
C TYR A 28 -2.54 -19.75 7.27
N MET A 29 -1.69 -20.64 6.75
CA MET A 29 -1.04 -20.49 5.45
C MET A 29 -1.23 -21.76 4.61
N PRO A 30 -1.04 -21.69 3.28
CA PRO A 30 -0.96 -22.87 2.44
C PRO A 30 0.30 -23.68 2.79
N SER A 31 0.39 -24.91 2.27
CA SER A 31 1.55 -25.78 2.47
C SER A 31 2.84 -25.28 1.80
N VAL A 32 2.74 -24.25 0.97
CA VAL A 32 3.85 -23.63 0.24
C VAL A 32 4.06 -22.21 0.73
N ASP A 33 5.31 -21.86 0.99
CA ASP A 33 5.74 -20.48 1.23
C ASP A 33 5.73 -19.71 -0.11
N LEU A 34 4.68 -18.92 -0.32
CA LEU A 34 4.49 -18.20 -1.58
C LEU A 34 5.48 -17.04 -1.73
N ILE A 35 5.88 -16.39 -0.63
CA ILE A 35 6.85 -15.29 -0.69
C ILE A 35 8.23 -15.82 -1.11
N ASP A 36 8.70 -16.93 -0.51
CA ASP A 36 9.94 -17.58 -0.96
C ASP A 36 9.88 -17.96 -2.44
N MET A 37 8.75 -18.52 -2.87
CA MET A 37 8.55 -18.90 -4.27
C MET A 37 8.62 -17.69 -5.20
N PHE A 38 7.95 -16.59 -4.89
CA PHE A 38 7.97 -15.39 -5.72
C PHE A 38 9.35 -14.73 -5.75
N CYS A 39 10.03 -14.62 -4.62
CA CYS A 39 11.40 -14.08 -4.57
C CYS A 39 12.37 -14.92 -5.43
N ARG A 40 12.32 -16.25 -5.32
CA ARG A 40 13.14 -17.16 -6.15
C ARG A 40 12.85 -17.01 -7.65
N LEU A 41 11.57 -16.93 -8.02
CA LEU A 41 11.19 -16.79 -9.43
C LEU A 41 11.60 -15.42 -9.96
N ALA A 42 11.37 -14.35 -9.21
CA ALA A 42 11.81 -13.00 -9.57
C ALA A 42 13.34 -12.97 -9.78
N GLN A 43 14.11 -13.54 -8.86
CA GLN A 43 15.56 -13.62 -8.98
C GLN A 43 16.00 -14.43 -10.21
N LYS A 44 15.37 -15.58 -10.45
CA LYS A 44 15.67 -16.44 -11.61
C LYS A 44 15.44 -15.71 -12.95
N TYR A 45 14.43 -14.86 -13.03
CA TYR A 45 14.06 -14.16 -14.27
C TYR A 45 14.53 -12.70 -14.32
N GLY A 46 15.38 -12.27 -13.38
CA GLY A 46 15.91 -10.90 -13.36
C GLY A 46 14.88 -9.82 -13.09
N MET A 47 13.79 -10.17 -12.38
CA MET A 47 12.73 -9.25 -12.00
C MET A 47 12.95 -8.69 -10.59
N LYS A 48 12.32 -7.57 -10.28
CA LYS A 48 12.19 -7.07 -8.91
C LYS A 48 10.84 -7.50 -8.32
N PHE A 49 10.86 -7.84 -7.04
CA PHE A 49 9.68 -8.23 -6.28
C PHE A 49 9.42 -7.19 -5.18
N TYR A 50 8.22 -6.60 -5.20
CA TYR A 50 7.73 -5.71 -4.15
C TYR A 50 6.73 -6.46 -3.29
N LEU A 51 6.96 -6.46 -2.00
CA LEU A 51 6.13 -7.19 -1.05
C LEU A 51 5.05 -6.28 -0.47
N GLY A 52 3.80 -6.70 -0.60
CA GLY A 52 2.66 -6.10 0.08
C GLY A 52 2.59 -6.51 1.54
N LEU A 53 2.36 -5.54 2.43
CA LEU A 53 2.29 -5.76 3.86
C LEU A 53 1.02 -6.54 4.26
N TYR A 54 0.93 -6.91 5.53
CA TYR A 54 -0.23 -7.60 6.08
C TYR A 54 -1.40 -6.62 6.24
N ASP A 55 -2.59 -7.07 5.90
CA ASP A 55 -3.85 -6.37 6.08
C ASP A 55 -4.72 -7.16 7.09
N SER A 56 -4.89 -6.62 8.28
CA SER A 56 -5.67 -7.28 9.35
C SER A 56 -7.16 -7.39 9.01
N GLY A 57 -7.64 -6.58 8.10
CA GLY A 57 -9.05 -6.43 7.74
C GLY A 57 -9.85 -5.57 8.72
N VAL A 58 -9.28 -5.15 9.85
CA VAL A 58 -9.96 -4.30 10.86
C VAL A 58 -10.24 -2.92 10.29
N TYR A 59 -9.31 -2.38 9.53
CA TYR A 59 -9.44 -1.11 8.84
C TYR A 59 -10.71 -1.02 7.96
N TRP A 60 -11.05 -2.09 7.25
CA TRP A 60 -12.22 -2.12 6.36
C TRP A 60 -13.54 -1.94 7.11
N ASP A 61 -13.59 -2.41 8.36
CA ASP A 61 -14.77 -2.32 9.22
C ASP A 61 -14.80 -0.99 10.00
N THR A 62 -13.64 -0.45 10.37
CA THR A 62 -13.50 0.70 11.28
C THR A 62 -13.12 2.00 10.59
N LYS A 63 -12.54 1.94 9.39
CA LYS A 63 -11.83 3.03 8.70
C LYS A 63 -10.66 3.63 9.50
N ASP A 64 -10.11 2.89 10.47
CA ASP A 64 -9.00 3.28 11.31
C ASP A 64 -7.78 2.38 11.08
N MET A 65 -6.69 2.97 10.61
CA MET A 65 -5.44 2.28 10.30
C MET A 65 -4.54 2.01 11.50
N SER A 66 -4.87 2.46 12.69
CA SER A 66 -3.98 2.33 13.87
C SER A 66 -3.61 0.87 14.19
N HIS A 67 -4.54 -0.06 13.96
CA HIS A 67 -4.32 -1.49 14.17
C HIS A 67 -3.28 -2.09 13.21
N GLU A 68 -3.15 -1.54 12.02
CA GLU A 68 -2.20 -2.04 11.01
C GLU A 68 -0.75 -1.81 11.43
N ILE A 69 -0.48 -0.76 12.21
CA ILE A 69 0.87 -0.43 12.70
C ILE A 69 1.42 -1.53 13.59
N GLU A 70 0.62 -2.01 14.55
CA GLU A 70 1.07 -3.01 15.53
C GLU A 70 1.45 -4.33 14.87
N ASP A 71 0.60 -4.84 13.98
CA ASP A 71 0.85 -6.12 13.33
C ASP A 71 2.00 -6.02 12.34
N ASN A 72 2.03 -4.95 11.53
CA ASN A 72 3.06 -4.77 10.52
C ASN A 72 4.44 -4.49 11.10
N LYS A 73 4.53 -3.97 12.32
CA LYS A 73 5.81 -3.84 13.02
C LYS A 73 6.57 -5.17 13.10
N PHE A 74 5.87 -6.26 13.41
CA PHE A 74 6.48 -7.60 13.46
C PHE A 74 6.65 -8.21 12.07
N VAL A 75 5.67 -8.01 11.19
CA VAL A 75 5.68 -8.53 9.82
C VAL A 75 6.86 -7.97 9.01
N ILE A 76 7.12 -6.67 9.09
CA ILE A 76 8.23 -6.03 8.37
C ILE A 76 9.58 -6.62 8.78
N ASP A 77 9.82 -6.77 10.10
CA ASP A 77 11.06 -7.36 10.61
C ASP A 77 11.22 -8.83 10.20
N GLU A 78 10.14 -9.63 10.33
CA GLU A 78 10.14 -11.03 9.93
C GLU A 78 10.43 -11.21 8.44
N VAL A 79 9.71 -10.47 7.60
CA VAL A 79 9.84 -10.54 6.15
C VAL A 79 11.24 -10.12 5.70
N TRP A 80 11.75 -9.03 6.24
CA TRP A 80 13.10 -8.59 5.88
C TRP A 80 14.15 -9.66 6.21
N LYS A 81 14.11 -10.19 7.41
CA LYS A 81 15.03 -11.25 7.86
C LYS A 81 14.91 -12.54 7.08
N MET A 82 13.69 -12.92 6.68
CA MET A 82 13.46 -14.20 5.99
C MET A 82 13.74 -14.11 4.48
N TYR A 83 13.46 -12.97 3.85
CA TYR A 83 13.49 -12.83 2.40
C TYR A 83 14.33 -11.66 1.91
N GLY A 84 14.24 -10.48 2.53
CA GLY A 84 14.95 -9.29 2.11
C GLY A 84 16.47 -9.48 2.15
N GLU A 85 17.00 -10.04 3.23
CA GLU A 85 18.43 -10.34 3.37
C GLU A 85 18.91 -11.50 2.46
N LYS A 86 17.98 -12.33 2.00
CA LYS A 86 18.28 -13.56 1.24
C LYS A 86 18.24 -13.38 -0.27
N TYR A 87 17.36 -12.50 -0.77
CA TYR A 87 17.07 -12.40 -2.20
C TYR A 87 17.35 -11.02 -2.77
N ASP A 88 18.28 -10.91 -3.71
CA ASP A 88 18.58 -9.67 -4.43
C ASP A 88 17.40 -9.17 -5.30
N SER A 89 16.42 -10.04 -5.56
CA SER A 89 15.18 -9.71 -6.24
C SER A 89 14.21 -8.92 -5.37
N PHE A 90 14.38 -8.90 -4.03
CA PHE A 90 13.55 -8.08 -3.16
C PHE A 90 13.81 -6.61 -3.48
N GLY A 91 12.84 -5.97 -4.13
CA GLY A 91 13.00 -4.65 -4.74
C GLY A 91 12.39 -3.51 -3.94
N GLY A 92 11.51 -3.81 -3.00
CA GLY A 92 10.83 -2.78 -2.22
C GLY A 92 9.57 -3.27 -1.53
N TRP A 93 8.81 -2.32 -1.01
CA TRP A 93 7.66 -2.54 -0.15
C TRP A 93 6.40 -1.91 -0.75
N TYR A 94 5.29 -2.57 -0.54
CA TYR A 94 3.97 -2.02 -0.81
C TYR A 94 3.14 -1.98 0.48
N ILE A 95 2.74 -0.79 0.91
CA ILE A 95 1.80 -0.68 2.02
C ILE A 95 0.41 -0.94 1.45
N SER A 96 -0.07 -2.15 1.68
CA SER A 96 -1.21 -2.75 0.97
C SER A 96 -2.58 -2.24 1.42
N THR A 97 -2.64 -1.44 2.49
CA THR A 97 -3.91 -0.88 2.95
C THR A 97 -4.36 0.20 2.00
N GLU A 98 -5.44 -0.08 1.30
CA GLU A 98 -6.06 0.87 0.38
C GLU A 98 -6.83 1.93 1.16
N ILE A 99 -6.47 3.18 0.97
CA ILE A 99 -7.11 4.32 1.65
C ILE A 99 -7.81 5.25 0.66
N SER A 100 -8.75 5.99 1.18
CA SER A 100 -9.22 7.25 0.59
C SER A 100 -8.67 8.45 1.38
N ARG A 101 -9.04 9.64 0.93
CA ARG A 101 -8.62 10.92 1.52
C ARG A 101 -9.04 11.12 2.98
N ASP A 102 -10.10 10.45 3.44
CA ASP A 102 -10.72 10.61 4.76
C ASP A 102 -10.41 9.45 5.73
N THR A 103 -9.48 8.58 5.38
CA THR A 103 -9.12 7.44 6.23
C THR A 103 -8.43 7.89 7.51
N ILE A 104 -9.00 7.51 8.66
CA ILE A 104 -8.48 7.88 9.97
C ILE A 104 -7.12 7.23 10.23
N GLY A 105 -6.16 8.01 10.71
CA GLY A 105 -4.82 7.52 11.07
C GLY A 105 -3.94 7.13 9.89
N ALA A 106 -4.35 7.40 8.64
CA ALA A 106 -3.62 6.98 7.44
C ALA A 106 -2.20 7.57 7.36
N VAL A 107 -2.04 8.85 7.66
CA VAL A 107 -0.73 9.51 7.62
C VAL A 107 0.21 8.88 8.65
N ASP A 108 -0.24 8.73 9.90
CA ASP A 108 0.58 8.14 10.96
C ASP A 108 0.94 6.69 10.66
N ALA A 109 -0.01 5.91 10.12
CA ALA A 109 0.21 4.53 9.75
C ALA A 109 1.21 4.39 8.59
N PHE A 110 1.03 5.15 7.52
CA PHE A 110 1.97 5.15 6.39
C PHE A 110 3.35 5.62 6.79
N HIS A 111 3.44 6.67 7.62
CA HIS A 111 4.72 7.14 8.11
C HIS A 111 5.42 6.10 9.00
N ALA A 112 4.71 5.49 9.95
CA ALA A 112 5.28 4.48 10.84
C ALA A 112 5.75 3.24 10.08
N MET A 113 4.88 2.66 9.23
CA MET A 113 5.22 1.48 8.44
C MET A 113 6.27 1.77 7.37
N GLY A 114 6.16 2.88 6.64
CA GLY A 114 7.11 3.27 5.61
C GLY A 114 8.50 3.54 6.18
N LYS A 115 8.56 4.23 7.32
CA LYS A 115 9.83 4.45 8.03
C LYS A 115 10.49 3.14 8.43
N GLN A 116 9.74 2.21 9.02
CA GLN A 116 10.29 0.91 9.42
C GLN A 116 10.76 0.10 8.20
N CYS A 117 9.98 0.08 7.11
CA CYS A 117 10.39 -0.57 5.86
C CYS A 117 11.75 -0.04 5.37
N LYS A 118 11.92 1.29 5.36
CA LYS A 118 13.18 1.92 4.96
C LYS A 118 14.32 1.59 5.94
N ASP A 119 14.07 1.69 7.24
CA ASP A 119 15.09 1.46 8.28
C ASP A 119 15.67 0.03 8.19
N VAL A 120 14.81 -1.00 8.06
CA VAL A 120 15.30 -2.39 7.99
C VAL A 120 15.98 -2.73 6.69
N SER A 121 15.56 -2.12 5.57
CA SER A 121 16.00 -2.51 4.23
C SER A 121 17.09 -1.60 3.62
N GLY A 122 17.67 -0.68 4.40
CA GLY A 122 18.65 0.24 3.86
C GLY A 122 18.07 1.19 2.81
N ASN A 123 16.84 1.64 3.04
CA ASN A 123 16.14 2.62 2.22
C ASN A 123 15.59 2.10 0.88
N LEU A 124 15.17 0.82 0.80
CA LEU A 124 14.42 0.33 -0.36
C LEU A 124 13.13 1.12 -0.56
N PRO A 125 12.65 1.25 -1.83
CA PRO A 125 11.47 2.04 -2.13
C PRO A 125 10.19 1.46 -1.49
N VAL A 126 9.34 2.39 -1.06
CA VAL A 126 8.00 2.12 -0.51
C VAL A 126 6.97 2.76 -1.42
N PHE A 127 5.91 2.02 -1.77
CA PHE A 127 4.82 2.59 -2.52
C PHE A 127 3.45 2.30 -1.90
N ILE A 128 2.45 3.11 -2.28
CA ILE A 128 1.06 3.01 -1.88
C ILE A 128 0.15 3.08 -3.09
N SER A 129 -1.07 2.53 -2.95
CA SER A 129 -2.08 2.56 -4.02
C SER A 129 -3.46 2.97 -3.48
N PRO A 130 -3.66 4.25 -3.17
CA PRO A 130 -4.95 4.76 -2.70
C PRO A 130 -5.94 4.90 -3.85
N TRP A 131 -7.24 4.96 -3.51
CA TRP A 131 -8.26 5.27 -4.52
C TRP A 131 -8.63 6.74 -4.55
N ILE A 132 -9.22 7.15 -5.68
CA ILE A 132 -9.73 8.50 -5.91
C ILE A 132 -11.24 8.49 -5.66
N ASP A 133 -11.73 9.41 -4.82
CA ASP A 133 -13.13 9.80 -4.78
C ASP A 133 -13.35 10.94 -5.80
N GLY A 134 -14.22 10.73 -6.78
CA GLY A 134 -14.53 11.71 -7.81
C GLY A 134 -15.71 12.62 -7.45
N LYS A 135 -16.08 13.52 -8.35
CA LYS A 135 -17.23 14.43 -8.17
C LYS A 135 -18.57 13.68 -8.06
N LYS A 136 -18.64 12.48 -8.64
CA LYS A 136 -19.82 11.63 -8.61
C LYS A 136 -19.72 10.48 -7.62
N ALA A 137 -18.53 10.21 -7.11
CA ALA A 137 -18.19 9.08 -6.22
C ALA A 137 -18.93 7.78 -6.58
N ILE A 138 -18.29 6.94 -7.38
CA ILE A 138 -18.88 5.68 -7.87
C ILE A 138 -18.40 4.55 -6.97
N MET A 139 -19.32 3.75 -6.41
CA MET A 139 -18.98 2.52 -5.67
C MET A 139 -19.62 1.29 -6.26
N GLY A 140 -18.80 0.23 -6.45
CA GLY A 140 -19.28 -1.07 -6.88
C GLY A 140 -20.05 -1.00 -8.19
N THR A 141 -21.22 -1.60 -8.28
CA THR A 141 -22.06 -1.71 -9.48
C THR A 141 -22.61 -0.37 -10.02
N ASN A 142 -21.78 0.65 -10.20
CA ASN A 142 -22.15 2.00 -10.67
C ASN A 142 -23.18 2.74 -9.81
N LYS A 143 -23.21 2.45 -8.51
CA LYS A 143 -24.04 3.23 -7.59
C LYS A 143 -23.31 4.51 -7.20
N LEU A 144 -23.93 5.64 -7.41
CA LEU A 144 -23.43 6.94 -6.97
C LEU A 144 -23.60 7.09 -5.45
N ILE A 145 -22.53 7.51 -4.76
CA ILE A 145 -22.55 7.83 -3.33
C ILE A 145 -22.17 9.30 -3.19
N ASN A 146 -23.16 10.17 -3.02
CA ASN A 146 -22.96 11.60 -3.01
C ASN A 146 -22.14 12.12 -1.82
N ASP A 147 -22.19 11.44 -0.68
CA ASP A 147 -21.49 11.82 0.56
C ASP A 147 -19.95 11.62 0.48
N GLN A 148 -19.49 10.83 -0.47
CA GLN A 148 -18.05 10.65 -0.74
C GLN A 148 -17.55 11.54 -1.89
N ALA A 149 -18.45 12.18 -2.62
CA ALA A 149 -18.11 13.01 -3.77
C ALA A 149 -17.30 14.24 -3.35
N VAL A 150 -16.22 14.54 -4.11
CA VAL A 150 -15.36 15.69 -3.85
C VAL A 150 -15.04 16.45 -5.13
N SER A 151 -14.82 17.77 -5.00
CA SER A 151 -14.28 18.56 -6.10
C SER A 151 -12.78 18.30 -6.28
N VAL A 152 -12.26 18.62 -7.46
CA VAL A 152 -10.82 18.53 -7.77
C VAL A 152 -9.99 19.37 -6.79
N GLU A 153 -10.48 20.57 -6.44
CA GLU A 153 -9.80 21.46 -5.48
C GLU A 153 -9.82 20.92 -4.06
N GLN A 154 -10.87 20.22 -3.66
CA GLN A 154 -10.93 19.57 -2.36
C GLN A 154 -9.96 18.38 -2.32
N HIS A 155 -9.96 17.54 -3.35
CA HIS A 155 -9.02 16.43 -3.53
C HIS A 155 -7.56 16.94 -3.45
N GLU A 156 -7.24 18.03 -4.18
CA GLU A 156 -5.89 18.63 -4.15
C GLU A 156 -5.50 19.06 -2.73
N ARG A 157 -6.37 19.74 -1.99
CA ARG A 157 -6.07 20.20 -0.63
C ARG A 157 -5.82 19.05 0.33
N GLU A 158 -6.65 18.02 0.28
CA GLU A 158 -6.59 16.88 1.21
C GLU A 158 -5.38 15.98 0.91
N TRP A 159 -5.16 15.64 -0.35
CA TRP A 159 -3.96 14.87 -0.74
C TRP A 159 -2.66 15.62 -0.56
N ASN A 160 -2.68 16.95 -0.71
CA ASN A 160 -1.50 17.76 -0.36
C ASN A 160 -1.12 17.63 1.12
N GLN A 161 -2.09 17.53 2.03
CA GLN A 161 -1.82 17.30 3.46
C GLN A 161 -1.28 15.88 3.70
N ILE A 162 -1.88 14.89 3.07
CA ILE A 162 -1.43 13.48 3.18
C ILE A 162 0.01 13.37 2.68
N PHE A 163 0.31 13.85 1.48
CA PHE A 163 1.66 13.78 0.91
C PHE A 163 2.69 14.53 1.73
N ALA A 164 2.33 15.70 2.29
CA ALA A 164 3.21 16.42 3.20
C ALA A 164 3.63 15.60 4.43
N GLY A 165 2.78 14.67 4.89
CA GLY A 165 3.05 13.83 6.06
C GLY A 165 3.76 12.50 5.76
N ILE A 166 3.91 12.11 4.48
CA ILE A 166 4.44 10.78 4.13
C ILE A 166 5.58 10.78 3.10
N HIS A 167 5.88 11.93 2.46
CA HIS A 167 6.80 11.98 1.31
C HIS A 167 8.25 11.60 1.64
N ASP A 168 8.62 11.62 2.89
CA ASP A 168 9.96 11.22 3.37
C ASP A 168 10.08 9.70 3.54
N VAL A 169 8.95 8.98 3.56
CA VAL A 169 8.89 7.52 3.77
C VAL A 169 8.19 6.75 2.64
N VAL A 170 7.50 7.44 1.74
CA VAL A 170 6.83 6.86 0.56
C VAL A 170 7.44 7.44 -0.71
N ASP A 171 7.91 6.58 -1.60
CA ASP A 171 8.63 6.97 -2.83
C ASP A 171 7.72 7.03 -4.06
N ALA A 172 6.64 6.27 -4.06
CA ALA A 172 5.74 6.19 -5.21
C ALA A 172 4.27 6.01 -4.81
N VAL A 173 3.39 6.57 -5.62
CA VAL A 173 1.93 6.44 -5.49
C VAL A 173 1.32 6.00 -6.81
N ALA A 174 0.45 4.99 -6.74
CA ALA A 174 -0.33 4.49 -7.87
C ALA A 174 -1.82 4.62 -7.53
N PHE A 175 -2.45 5.69 -7.97
CA PHE A 175 -3.86 5.92 -7.67
C PHE A 175 -4.78 4.97 -8.43
N GLN A 176 -5.76 4.41 -7.72
CA GLN A 176 -6.82 3.58 -8.29
C GLN A 176 -8.00 4.45 -8.73
N ASP A 177 -8.52 4.17 -9.90
CA ASP A 177 -9.61 4.92 -10.55
C ASP A 177 -11.02 4.33 -10.33
N GLY A 178 -11.14 3.33 -9.45
CA GLY A 178 -12.38 2.56 -9.28
C GLY A 178 -13.59 3.35 -8.77
N HIS A 179 -13.39 4.52 -8.18
CA HIS A 179 -14.45 5.36 -7.60
C HIS A 179 -14.65 6.70 -8.31
N ILE A 180 -14.12 6.84 -9.52
CA ILE A 180 -14.22 8.06 -10.32
C ILE A 180 -14.86 7.76 -11.68
N ASP A 181 -15.60 8.71 -12.22
CA ASP A 181 -16.17 8.60 -13.55
C ASP A 181 -15.10 8.89 -14.61
N TYR A 182 -15.21 8.24 -15.75
CA TYR A 182 -14.20 8.28 -16.81
C TYR A 182 -13.92 9.70 -17.35
N ASP A 183 -14.93 10.55 -17.39
CA ASP A 183 -14.82 11.94 -17.85
C ASP A 183 -14.14 12.88 -16.83
N GLU A 184 -13.88 12.40 -15.62
CA GLU A 184 -13.22 13.15 -14.55
C GLU A 184 -11.72 12.81 -14.40
N LEU A 185 -11.27 11.69 -14.98
CA LEU A 185 -9.92 11.13 -14.78
C LEU A 185 -8.80 12.15 -15.01
N ASP A 186 -8.82 12.84 -16.13
CA ASP A 186 -7.75 13.78 -16.50
C ASP A 186 -7.54 14.88 -15.46
N ALA A 187 -8.61 15.41 -14.89
CA ALA A 187 -8.54 16.48 -13.90
C ALA A 187 -7.91 15.99 -12.59
N PHE A 188 -8.33 14.81 -12.09
CA PHE A 188 -7.81 14.26 -10.84
C PHE A 188 -6.39 13.71 -11.00
N PHE A 189 -6.09 13.01 -12.09
CA PHE A 189 -4.72 12.52 -12.34
C PHE A 189 -3.71 13.65 -12.55
N SER A 190 -4.13 14.76 -13.18
CA SER A 190 -3.28 15.94 -13.31
C SER A 190 -2.90 16.52 -11.94
N VAL A 191 -3.86 16.57 -11.01
CA VAL A 191 -3.61 16.99 -9.62
C VAL A 191 -2.69 16.00 -8.90
N ASN A 192 -2.95 14.69 -9.02
CA ASN A 192 -2.13 13.66 -8.40
C ASN A 192 -0.68 13.73 -8.88
N LYS A 193 -0.48 13.85 -10.19
CA LYS A 193 0.87 14.03 -10.76
C LYS A 193 1.57 15.30 -10.26
N LYS A 194 0.85 16.42 -10.25
CA LYS A 194 1.36 17.70 -9.73
C LYS A 194 1.80 17.60 -8.27
N LEU A 195 0.99 16.95 -7.43
CA LEU A 195 1.31 16.77 -6.02
C LEU A 195 2.48 15.80 -5.82
N ALA A 196 2.51 14.68 -6.55
CA ALA A 196 3.63 13.76 -6.50
C ALA A 196 4.95 14.46 -6.88
N ASP A 197 4.97 15.23 -7.96
CA ASP A 197 6.13 16.01 -8.39
C ASP A 197 6.57 17.03 -7.33
N LYS A 198 5.60 17.72 -6.70
CA LYS A 198 5.88 18.70 -5.63
C LYS A 198 6.64 18.08 -4.47
N TYR A 199 6.33 16.84 -4.12
CA TYR A 199 6.93 16.13 -2.99
C TYR A 199 8.05 15.16 -3.38
N GLY A 200 8.46 15.14 -4.65
CA GLY A 200 9.53 14.27 -5.15
C GLY A 200 9.15 12.79 -5.22
N MET A 201 7.86 12.48 -5.21
CA MET A 201 7.33 11.12 -5.31
C MET A 201 7.10 10.75 -6.77
N LYS A 202 7.20 9.45 -7.10
CA LYS A 202 6.80 8.93 -8.40
C LYS A 202 5.27 8.74 -8.44
N CYS A 203 4.64 9.09 -9.56
CA CYS A 203 3.23 8.84 -9.81
C CYS A 203 3.13 7.80 -10.93
N TRP A 204 2.45 6.68 -10.66
CA TRP A 204 2.23 5.56 -11.60
C TRP A 204 0.78 5.48 -12.00
#